data_844e23f0c64fff04dafb2dcb28093a75
#
_entry.id   844e23f0c64fff04dafb2dcb28093a75
#
_cell.length_a   1.000
_cell.length_b   1.000
_cell.length_c   1.000
_cell.angle_alpha   90.00
_cell.angle_beta   90.00
_cell.angle_gamma   90.00
#
_symmetry.space_group_name_H-M   'P 1'
#
loop_
_entity.id
_entity.type
_entity.pdbx_description
1 polymer ?
#
loop_
_entity_poly.entity_id
_entity_poly.type
_entity_poly.pdbx_seq_one_letter_code
_entity_poly.pdbx_strand_id
1 'polypeptide(L)'
;MKKKNLQPVKITKDCIQAEITFDTVAVIRSDHSLWLLHPLTSEMCCKFRKRQREGRRPYWDETEFGPQPKFKKLMENVSMISAAAMTLAVVKTDGTLLVWDRMQSGCEDRPDFMKIADGIKTAESGDGVLLAISRAGTLLYWKKQEPNSSCGPPEKLMEHVKQVSAGVGHYAALTEDGSLWMWGKNDCAQLGDRTHTDRHKPQKIMEHVIQISLGARHSAAVDTQHRLWIWGDNTLGQLGTRLPGSRKRPVMVMRNVRKVSLGYSHTGVIDQKNQIWMCGFNGKYGALGNTEYRNCRRLRKMKPGGFSVKNLKLQADRAVLVSDGGDVFVCG
;
A
#
# COMPACT_ATOMS: atom_id res chain seq x y z
N MET A 1 3.49 33.51 3.76
CA MET A 1 3.61 32.07 4.08
C MET A 1 4.79 31.52 3.28
N LYS A 2 5.88 31.06 3.95
CA LYS A 2 6.99 30.39 3.27
C LYS A 2 6.43 29.10 2.63
N LYS A 3 6.62 28.92 1.31
CA LYS A 3 6.29 27.66 0.61
C LYS A 3 7.05 26.54 1.32
N LYS A 4 6.37 25.67 2.09
CA LYS A 4 6.99 24.46 2.65
C LYS A 4 7.48 23.62 1.48
N ASN A 5 8.71 23.16 1.59
CA ASN A 5 9.36 22.38 0.55
C ASN A 5 8.74 20.98 0.58
N LEU A 6 7.85 20.67 -0.36
CA LEU A 6 7.13 19.40 -0.48
C LEU A 6 7.94 18.31 -1.24
N GLN A 7 9.25 18.50 -1.35
CA GLN A 7 10.15 17.51 -1.96
C GLN A 7 10.25 16.25 -1.08
N PRO A 8 10.49 15.08 -1.69
CA PRO A 8 10.73 13.86 -0.93
C PRO A 8 11.87 14.03 0.08
N VAL A 9 11.64 13.60 1.31
CA VAL A 9 12.63 13.67 2.40
C VAL A 9 13.32 12.32 2.55
N LYS A 10 14.64 12.29 2.45
CA LYS A 10 15.45 11.08 2.69
C LYS A 10 15.41 10.73 4.18
N ILE A 11 15.01 9.50 4.50
CA ILE A 11 14.88 9.04 5.88
C ILE A 11 15.83 7.93 6.27
N THR A 12 16.29 7.09 5.33
CA THR A 12 17.26 6.02 5.57
C THR A 12 17.93 5.56 4.27
N LYS A 13 18.82 4.59 4.37
CA LYS A 13 19.55 3.96 3.25
C LYS A 13 19.56 2.44 3.40
N ASP A 14 20.13 1.74 2.41
CA ASP A 14 20.33 0.29 2.41
C ASP A 14 19.03 -0.51 2.55
N CYS A 15 18.00 -0.11 1.79
CA CYS A 15 16.68 -0.67 1.85
C CYS A 15 16.34 -1.47 0.59
N ILE A 16 15.77 -2.66 0.77
CA ILE A 16 15.23 -3.49 -0.32
C ILE A 16 13.72 -3.38 -0.44
N GLN A 17 13.01 -3.17 0.68
CA GLN A 17 11.56 -2.93 0.72
C GLN A 17 11.23 -1.89 1.79
N ALA A 18 10.28 -1.02 1.50
CA ALA A 18 9.71 -0.07 2.45
C ALA A 18 8.20 -0.06 2.34
N GLU A 19 7.54 -0.04 3.49
CA GLU A 19 6.10 0.07 3.66
C GLU A 19 5.80 1.22 4.62
N ILE A 20 4.61 1.79 4.52
CA ILE A 20 4.17 2.87 5.38
C ILE A 20 2.78 2.57 5.93
N THR A 21 2.59 2.80 7.22
CA THR A 21 1.26 2.87 7.86
C THR A 21 0.85 4.32 8.04
N PHE A 22 -0.20 4.61 8.81
CA PHE A 22 -0.58 5.99 9.14
C PHE A 22 0.53 6.77 9.86
N ASP A 23 1.39 6.11 10.61
CA ASP A 23 2.33 6.75 11.53
C ASP A 23 3.70 6.06 11.64
N THR A 24 3.92 4.98 10.90
CA THR A 24 5.14 4.19 10.99
C THR A 24 5.68 3.90 9.60
N VAL A 25 6.99 3.97 9.43
CA VAL A 25 7.67 3.47 8.25
C VAL A 25 8.42 2.20 8.63
N ALA A 26 8.10 1.10 7.96
CA ALA A 26 8.79 -0.17 8.09
C ALA A 26 9.74 -0.37 6.91
N VAL A 27 10.97 -0.77 7.16
CA VAL A 27 11.94 -1.05 6.10
C VAL A 27 12.62 -2.39 6.32
N ILE A 28 12.84 -3.13 5.24
CA ILE A 28 13.73 -4.29 5.21
C ILE A 28 15.04 -3.83 4.58
N ARG A 29 16.16 -4.05 5.28
CA ARG A 29 17.50 -3.78 4.76
C ARG A 29 18.05 -4.97 3.95
N SER A 30 19.15 -4.77 3.26
CA SER A 30 19.81 -5.78 2.43
C SER A 30 20.25 -7.02 3.22
N ASP A 31 20.48 -6.90 4.54
CA ASP A 31 20.77 -8.00 5.46
C ASP A 31 19.51 -8.76 5.94
N HIS A 32 18.33 -8.50 5.33
CA HIS A 32 17.05 -9.05 5.74
C HIS A 32 16.60 -8.68 7.17
N SER A 33 17.15 -7.64 7.76
CA SER A 33 16.66 -7.10 9.03
C SER A 33 15.50 -6.15 8.83
N LEU A 34 14.49 -6.26 9.72
CA LEU A 34 13.34 -5.35 9.78
C LEU A 34 13.62 -4.22 10.76
N TRP A 35 13.43 -3.00 10.30
CA TRP A 35 13.56 -1.77 11.07
C TRP A 35 12.28 -0.96 11.02
N LEU A 36 11.88 -0.39 12.13
CA LEU A 36 10.78 0.57 12.20
C LEU A 36 11.29 1.95 12.55
N LEU A 37 10.80 2.91 11.81
CA LEU A 37 10.77 4.30 12.23
C LEU A 37 9.47 4.51 12.97
N HIS A 38 9.57 4.56 14.28
CA HIS A 38 8.41 4.77 15.13
C HIS A 38 8.46 6.18 15.69
N PRO A 39 7.49 7.01 15.37
CA PRO A 39 7.37 8.34 15.91
C PRO A 39 6.92 8.38 17.38
N LEU A 40 6.59 7.25 17.98
CA LEU A 40 5.66 7.24 19.10
C LEU A 40 6.32 6.96 20.42
N THR A 41 6.49 8.03 21.17
CA THR A 41 6.39 7.92 22.65
C THR A 41 4.93 7.69 23.05
N SER A 42 4.68 7.07 24.19
CA SER A 42 3.31 6.87 24.73
C SER A 42 2.49 8.17 24.78
N GLU A 43 3.13 9.32 24.94
CA GLU A 43 2.52 10.66 24.92
C GLU A 43 1.97 11.03 23.52
N MET A 44 2.70 10.70 22.45
CA MET A 44 2.26 10.95 21.08
C MET A 44 1.08 10.05 20.70
N CYS A 45 1.07 8.79 21.14
CA CYS A 45 -0.07 7.89 20.96
C CYS A 45 -1.33 8.44 21.63
N CYS A 46 -1.21 9.04 22.82
CA CYS A 46 -2.33 9.66 23.52
C CYS A 46 -2.84 10.90 22.77
N LYS A 47 -1.94 11.76 22.29
CA LYS A 47 -2.29 12.92 21.45
C LYS A 47 -2.98 12.50 20.14
N PHE A 48 -2.50 11.43 19.54
CA PHE A 48 -3.07 10.82 18.34
C PHE A 48 -4.49 10.30 18.55
N ARG A 49 -4.71 9.50 19.61
CA ARG A 49 -6.05 8.99 20.00
C ARG A 49 -7.02 10.13 20.31
N LYS A 50 -6.54 11.20 20.95
CA LYS A 50 -7.35 12.39 21.25
C LYS A 50 -7.79 13.07 19.96
N ARG A 51 -6.87 13.31 18.99
CA ARG A 51 -7.19 13.90 17.69
C ARG A 51 -8.18 13.05 16.88
N GLN A 52 -8.03 11.73 16.92
CA GLN A 52 -8.94 10.81 16.24
C GLN A 52 -10.36 10.83 16.85
N ARG A 53 -10.48 10.90 18.17
CA ARG A 53 -11.78 11.08 18.87
C ARG A 53 -12.43 12.43 18.54
N GLU A 54 -11.64 13.46 18.26
CA GLU A 54 -12.08 14.80 17.86
C GLU A 54 -12.38 14.88 16.34
N GLY A 55 -12.39 13.76 15.61
CA GLY A 55 -12.63 13.71 14.15
C GLY A 55 -11.52 14.35 13.31
N ARG A 56 -10.35 14.63 13.91
CA ARG A 56 -9.19 15.20 13.24
C ARG A 56 -8.31 14.06 12.72
N ARG A 57 -7.91 14.12 11.44
CA ARG A 57 -6.99 13.13 10.85
C ARG A 57 -5.60 13.26 11.49
N PRO A 58 -5.00 12.12 11.86
CA PRO A 58 -3.62 12.09 12.31
C PRO A 58 -2.67 12.38 11.14
N TYR A 59 -1.66 13.20 11.31
CA TYR A 59 -0.65 13.47 10.31
C TYR A 59 0.74 13.66 10.88
N TRP A 60 1.71 13.36 10.06
CA TRP A 60 3.12 13.54 10.29
C TRP A 60 3.47 15.03 10.18
N ASP A 61 4.03 15.64 11.21
CA ASP A 61 4.58 16.98 11.20
C ASP A 61 6.10 16.91 11.49
N GLU A 62 6.91 17.44 10.58
CA GLU A 62 8.37 17.45 10.74
C GLU A 62 8.83 18.16 12.02
N THR A 63 8.02 19.07 12.57
CA THR A 63 8.32 19.74 13.84
C THR A 63 8.18 18.83 15.06
N GLU A 64 7.45 17.71 14.94
CA GLU A 64 7.25 16.73 16.02
C GLU A 64 8.35 15.66 16.04
N PHE A 65 9.13 15.50 14.96
CA PHE A 65 10.12 14.42 14.79
C PHE A 65 11.52 14.93 14.92
N GLY A 66 11.97 15.92 15.35
CA GLY A 66 13.36 16.34 15.44
C GLY A 66 14.22 16.01 14.19
N PRO A 67 15.44 16.53 14.09
CA PRO A 67 16.23 16.59 12.85
C PRO A 67 16.70 15.23 12.29
N GLN A 68 16.56 14.15 13.02
CA GLN A 68 16.95 12.81 12.54
C GLN A 68 15.99 11.72 13.04
N PRO A 69 15.23 11.05 12.15
CA PRO A 69 14.38 9.94 12.50
C PRO A 69 15.22 8.73 13.00
N LYS A 70 14.85 8.17 14.15
CA LYS A 70 15.53 7.01 14.74
C LYS A 70 14.83 5.72 14.34
N PHE A 71 15.50 4.91 13.52
CA PHE A 71 15.05 3.55 13.22
C PHE A 71 15.47 2.59 14.32
N LYS A 72 14.55 1.73 14.77
CA LYS A 72 14.80 0.64 15.72
C LYS A 72 14.73 -0.69 15.00
N LYS A 73 15.79 -1.51 15.15
CA LYS A 73 15.81 -2.89 14.65
C LYS A 73 14.83 -3.73 15.47
N LEU A 74 13.94 -4.46 14.78
CA LEU A 74 12.96 -5.32 15.42
C LEU A 74 13.31 -6.80 15.36
N MET A 75 13.66 -7.28 14.18
CA MET A 75 13.96 -8.70 13.96
C MET A 75 14.84 -8.91 12.73
N GLU A 76 15.28 -10.15 12.56
CA GLU A 76 16.09 -10.63 11.43
C GLU A 76 15.34 -11.68 10.62
N ASN A 77 15.92 -12.06 9.49
CA ASN A 77 15.41 -13.08 8.59
C ASN A 77 14.01 -12.74 8.05
N VAL A 78 13.79 -11.49 7.64
CA VAL A 78 12.54 -11.02 7.06
C VAL A 78 12.65 -11.01 5.54
N SER A 79 11.72 -11.69 4.86
CA SER A 79 11.64 -11.76 3.40
C SER A 79 10.74 -10.68 2.81
N MET A 80 9.64 -10.34 3.49
CA MET A 80 8.73 -9.29 3.05
C MET A 80 7.90 -8.72 4.20
N ILE A 81 7.40 -7.51 3.97
CA ILE A 81 6.43 -6.82 4.83
C ILE A 81 5.26 -6.31 4.00
N SER A 82 4.10 -6.23 4.61
CA SER A 82 2.93 -5.52 4.08
C SER A 82 2.25 -4.75 5.20
N ALA A 83 1.99 -3.48 4.94
CA ALA A 83 1.37 -2.58 5.90
C ALA A 83 0.00 -2.12 5.42
N ALA A 84 -0.98 -2.09 6.31
CA ALA A 84 -2.28 -1.46 6.08
C ALA A 84 -2.73 -0.76 7.36
N ALA A 85 -3.25 0.45 7.24
CA ALA A 85 -3.77 1.23 8.36
C ALA A 85 -3.00 1.04 9.69
N MET A 86 -3.42 0.12 10.52
CA MET A 86 -2.89 -0.16 11.86
C MET A 86 -2.25 -1.56 11.98
N THR A 87 -2.08 -2.28 10.86
CA THR A 87 -1.58 -3.67 10.84
C THR A 87 -0.29 -3.74 10.05
N LEU A 88 0.68 -4.49 10.56
CA LEU A 88 1.91 -4.86 9.86
C LEU A 88 2.02 -6.38 9.80
N ALA A 89 1.96 -6.93 8.60
CA ALA A 89 2.26 -8.33 8.34
C ALA A 89 3.73 -8.49 7.94
N VAL A 90 4.37 -9.51 8.49
CA VAL A 90 5.78 -9.83 8.27
C VAL A 90 5.89 -11.31 7.87
N VAL A 91 6.50 -11.58 6.74
CA VAL A 91 6.86 -12.96 6.34
C VAL A 91 8.36 -13.13 6.53
N LYS A 92 8.75 -14.12 7.29
CA LYS A 92 10.15 -14.50 7.51
C LYS A 92 10.68 -15.34 6.35
N THR A 93 11.99 -15.45 6.24
CA THR A 93 12.66 -16.24 5.19
C THR A 93 12.33 -17.75 5.28
N ASP A 94 12.00 -18.25 6.47
CA ASP A 94 11.54 -19.62 6.68
C ASP A 94 10.07 -19.85 6.26
N GLY A 95 9.32 -18.76 5.99
CA GLY A 95 7.90 -18.78 5.63
C GLY A 95 6.95 -18.59 6.80
N THR A 96 7.46 -18.25 7.98
CA THR A 96 6.61 -17.90 9.13
C THR A 96 5.94 -16.55 8.87
N LEU A 97 4.61 -16.49 8.97
CA LEU A 97 3.81 -15.28 8.91
C LEU A 97 3.53 -14.77 10.32
N LEU A 98 3.96 -13.54 10.57
CA LEU A 98 3.73 -12.80 11.80
C LEU A 98 2.87 -11.57 11.51
N VAL A 99 2.00 -11.20 12.44
CA VAL A 99 1.18 -9.98 12.34
C VAL A 99 1.27 -9.20 13.62
N TRP A 100 1.48 -7.91 13.48
CA TRP A 100 1.34 -6.93 14.54
C TRP A 100 0.11 -6.07 14.28
N ASP A 101 -0.87 -6.13 15.19
CA ASP A 101 -2.06 -5.29 15.17
C ASP A 101 -2.01 -4.30 16.32
N ARG A 102 -1.79 -3.04 15.99
CA ARG A 102 -1.67 -1.95 16.97
C ARG A 102 -2.95 -1.66 17.74
N MET A 103 -4.10 -2.01 17.18
CA MET A 103 -5.38 -1.84 17.90
C MET A 103 -5.49 -2.78 19.09
N GLN A 104 -4.84 -3.95 19.01
CA GLN A 104 -4.88 -4.97 20.05
C GLN A 104 -3.74 -4.85 21.07
N SER A 105 -2.53 -4.54 20.64
CA SER A 105 -1.32 -4.56 21.48
C SER A 105 -1.07 -3.31 22.30
N GLY A 106 -1.96 -2.31 22.26
CA GLY A 106 -1.75 -1.08 23.02
C GLY A 106 -0.58 -0.23 22.52
N CYS A 107 -0.15 0.75 23.33
CA CYS A 107 0.94 1.68 22.99
C CYS A 107 2.27 1.24 23.65
N GLU A 108 2.63 -0.03 23.53
CA GLU A 108 3.90 -0.50 24.03
C GLU A 108 5.07 -0.12 23.12
N ASP A 109 6.22 0.14 23.70
CA ASP A 109 7.47 0.51 22.97
C ASP A 109 8.02 -0.61 22.10
N ARG A 110 7.43 -1.81 22.15
CA ARG A 110 7.78 -2.96 21.30
C ARG A 110 6.52 -3.54 20.67
N PRO A 111 6.53 -3.73 19.33
CA PRO A 111 5.49 -4.47 18.66
C PRO A 111 5.40 -5.91 19.18
N ASP A 112 4.22 -6.33 19.61
CA ASP A 112 3.92 -7.73 19.90
C ASP A 112 3.43 -8.41 18.61
N PHE A 113 4.26 -9.32 18.07
CA PHE A 113 3.97 -10.02 16.84
C PHE A 113 3.36 -11.38 17.13
N MET A 114 2.13 -11.57 16.70
CA MET A 114 1.44 -12.86 16.76
C MET A 114 1.80 -13.73 15.54
N LYS A 115 2.17 -14.98 15.75
CA LYS A 115 2.34 -15.97 14.68
C LYS A 115 0.96 -16.41 14.16
N ILE A 116 0.76 -16.31 12.85
CA ILE A 116 -0.51 -16.65 12.18
C ILE A 116 -0.43 -17.97 11.43
N ALA A 117 0.66 -18.21 10.70
CA ALA A 117 0.81 -19.40 9.87
C ALA A 117 2.27 -19.68 9.53
N ASP A 118 2.53 -20.86 8.99
CA ASP A 118 3.79 -21.28 8.39
C ASP A 118 3.62 -21.56 6.89
N GLY A 119 4.73 -21.70 6.18
CA GLY A 119 4.73 -22.05 4.76
C GLY A 119 4.23 -20.94 3.84
N ILE A 120 4.26 -19.69 4.29
CA ILE A 120 3.82 -18.52 3.53
C ILE A 120 4.95 -17.98 2.65
N LYS A 121 4.60 -17.67 1.40
CA LYS A 121 5.48 -17.04 0.42
C LYS A 121 5.35 -15.51 0.45
N THR A 122 4.13 -15.00 0.54
CA THR A 122 3.84 -13.57 0.55
C THR A 122 2.51 -13.30 1.26
N ALA A 123 2.35 -12.12 1.82
CA ALA A 123 1.12 -11.69 2.48
C ALA A 123 0.78 -10.24 2.12
N GLU A 124 -0.48 -9.87 2.21
CA GLU A 124 -0.97 -8.50 2.04
C GLU A 124 -1.98 -8.20 3.14
N SER A 125 -1.68 -7.17 3.92
CA SER A 125 -2.61 -6.64 4.90
C SER A 125 -3.63 -5.73 4.23
N GLY A 126 -4.92 -5.90 4.54
CA GLY A 126 -6.01 -5.04 4.12
C GLY A 126 -6.74 -4.43 5.31
N ASP A 127 -7.80 -3.66 5.03
CA ASP A 127 -8.68 -3.13 6.06
C ASP A 127 -9.59 -4.26 6.60
N GLY A 128 -9.25 -4.77 7.77
CA GLY A 128 -9.97 -5.87 8.43
C GLY A 128 -9.77 -7.26 7.81
N VAL A 129 -8.75 -7.45 6.97
CA VAL A 129 -8.42 -8.75 6.38
C VAL A 129 -6.91 -8.96 6.27
N LEU A 130 -6.53 -10.23 6.20
CA LEU A 130 -5.19 -10.66 5.84
C LEU A 130 -5.30 -11.66 4.69
N LEU A 131 -4.60 -11.40 3.60
CA LEU A 131 -4.44 -12.30 2.46
C LEU A 131 -3.03 -12.84 2.48
N ALA A 132 -2.85 -14.12 2.26
CA ALA A 132 -1.52 -14.70 2.10
C ALA A 132 -1.50 -15.77 1.01
N ILE A 133 -0.36 -15.88 0.36
CA ILE A 133 -0.11 -16.94 -0.63
C ILE A 133 0.87 -17.91 0.01
N SER A 134 0.47 -19.18 0.09
CA SER A 134 1.35 -20.25 0.55
C SER A 134 2.47 -20.52 -0.46
N ARG A 135 3.51 -21.25 -0.05
CA ARG A 135 4.57 -21.71 -0.97
C ARG A 135 4.04 -22.58 -2.11
N ALA A 136 2.89 -23.24 -1.90
CA ALA A 136 2.20 -24.04 -2.93
C ALA A 136 1.31 -23.20 -3.86
N GLY A 137 1.25 -21.87 -3.70
CA GLY A 137 0.42 -21.00 -4.54
C GLY A 137 -1.05 -20.94 -4.13
N THR A 138 -1.42 -21.44 -2.97
CA THR A 138 -2.79 -21.38 -2.43
C THR A 138 -3.03 -20.01 -1.79
N LEU A 139 -4.12 -19.33 -2.16
CA LEU A 139 -4.59 -18.11 -1.52
C LEU A 139 -5.33 -18.45 -0.23
N LEU A 140 -4.82 -17.94 0.87
CA LEU A 140 -5.38 -18.03 2.21
C LEU A 140 -5.96 -16.66 2.60
N TYR A 141 -7.15 -16.68 3.18
CA TYR A 141 -7.90 -15.51 3.58
C TYR A 141 -8.28 -15.59 5.06
N TRP A 142 -7.89 -14.59 5.84
CA TRP A 142 -8.36 -14.38 7.20
C TRP A 142 -9.20 -13.12 7.25
N LYS A 143 -10.44 -13.24 7.67
CA LYS A 143 -11.26 -12.11 8.04
C LYS A 143 -10.93 -11.75 9.49
N LYS A 144 -10.59 -10.51 9.76
CA LYS A 144 -10.41 -10.04 11.12
C LYS A 144 -11.73 -10.17 11.86
N GLN A 145 -11.72 -10.94 12.93
CA GLN A 145 -12.84 -11.02 13.85
C GLN A 145 -12.79 -9.82 14.83
N GLU A 146 -13.79 -9.69 15.70
CA GLU A 146 -13.88 -8.64 16.71
C GLU A 146 -12.56 -8.44 17.49
N PRO A 147 -12.31 -7.23 18.04
CA PRO A 147 -11.14 -6.99 18.88
C PRO A 147 -11.02 -8.04 19.98
N ASN A 148 -9.85 -8.63 20.14
CA ASN A 148 -9.48 -9.67 21.13
C ASN A 148 -9.80 -11.14 20.74
N SER A 149 -10.21 -11.45 19.52
CA SER A 149 -10.27 -12.83 19.07
C SER A 149 -8.99 -13.23 18.32
N SER A 150 -8.45 -14.42 18.60
CA SER A 150 -7.40 -15.02 17.80
C SER A 150 -7.88 -15.18 16.36
N CYS A 151 -7.00 -14.94 15.38
CA CYS A 151 -7.31 -15.28 14.00
C CYS A 151 -7.71 -16.77 13.92
N GLY A 152 -8.94 -17.04 13.50
CA GLY A 152 -9.39 -18.40 13.21
C GLY A 152 -8.59 -19.02 12.06
N PRO A 153 -8.88 -20.29 11.70
CA PRO A 153 -8.24 -20.92 10.56
C PRO A 153 -8.54 -20.12 9.27
N PRO A 154 -7.59 -20.08 8.32
CA PRO A 154 -7.82 -19.38 7.05
C PRO A 154 -8.85 -20.10 6.18
N GLU A 155 -9.62 -19.32 5.44
CA GLU A 155 -10.38 -19.83 4.30
C GLU A 155 -9.43 -19.98 3.10
N LYS A 156 -9.46 -21.16 2.44
CA LYS A 156 -8.75 -21.35 1.16
C LYS A 156 -9.66 -20.89 0.04
N LEU A 157 -9.27 -19.82 -0.66
CA LEU A 157 -10.10 -19.21 -1.70
C LEU A 157 -9.81 -19.74 -3.10
N MET A 158 -8.56 -19.93 -3.47
CA MET A 158 -8.15 -20.37 -4.80
C MET A 158 -6.69 -20.83 -4.83
N GLU A 159 -6.30 -21.49 -5.91
CA GLU A 159 -4.96 -22.02 -6.15
C GLU A 159 -4.25 -21.28 -7.30
N HIS A 160 -2.97 -21.58 -7.49
CA HIS A 160 -2.12 -20.99 -8.55
C HIS A 160 -2.06 -19.47 -8.50
N VAL A 161 -2.12 -18.88 -7.30
CA VAL A 161 -2.05 -17.42 -7.09
C VAL A 161 -0.60 -17.00 -6.94
N LYS A 162 -0.18 -15.96 -7.71
CA LYS A 162 1.17 -15.39 -7.64
C LYS A 162 1.24 -14.02 -6.99
N GLN A 163 0.13 -13.26 -6.99
CA GLN A 163 0.05 -11.95 -6.36
C GLN A 163 -1.35 -11.71 -5.79
N VAL A 164 -1.44 -11.03 -4.66
CA VAL A 164 -2.67 -10.51 -4.08
C VAL A 164 -2.55 -9.01 -3.83
N SER A 165 -3.66 -8.33 -3.74
CA SER A 165 -3.74 -6.94 -3.30
C SER A 165 -5.06 -6.67 -2.59
N ALA A 166 -5.02 -5.83 -1.56
CA ALA A 166 -6.18 -5.47 -0.76
C ALA A 166 -6.42 -3.95 -0.80
N GLY A 167 -7.66 -3.55 -1.10
CA GLY A 167 -8.17 -2.20 -0.94
C GLY A 167 -9.05 -2.07 0.31
N VAL A 168 -9.89 -1.04 0.37
CA VAL A 168 -10.85 -0.87 1.47
C VAL A 168 -12.12 -1.69 1.17
N GLY A 169 -12.10 -2.95 1.63
CA GLY A 169 -13.21 -3.89 1.47
C GLY A 169 -13.34 -4.53 0.09
N HIS A 170 -12.39 -4.34 -0.82
CA HIS A 170 -12.31 -5.09 -2.08
C HIS A 170 -10.91 -5.66 -2.26
N TYR A 171 -10.82 -6.77 -2.98
CA TYR A 171 -9.64 -7.62 -3.02
C TYR A 171 -9.38 -8.11 -4.44
N ALA A 172 -8.13 -8.41 -4.72
CA ALA A 172 -7.72 -8.96 -6.01
C ALA A 172 -6.70 -10.09 -5.83
N ALA A 173 -6.79 -11.09 -6.70
CA ALA A 173 -5.81 -12.14 -6.89
C ALA A 173 -5.40 -12.21 -8.35
N LEU A 174 -4.10 -12.37 -8.59
CA LEU A 174 -3.52 -12.62 -9.89
C LEU A 174 -2.97 -14.02 -9.91
N THR A 175 -3.49 -14.86 -10.81
CA THR A 175 -3.05 -16.24 -10.98
C THR A 175 -1.82 -16.34 -11.88
N GLU A 176 -1.13 -17.47 -11.86
CA GLU A 176 0.10 -17.72 -12.62
C GLU A 176 -0.10 -17.60 -14.13
N ASP A 177 -1.29 -17.97 -14.63
CA ASP A 177 -1.71 -17.81 -16.03
C ASP A 177 -1.97 -16.35 -16.46
N GLY A 178 -1.87 -15.39 -15.53
CA GLY A 178 -2.14 -13.97 -15.79
C GLY A 178 -3.61 -13.56 -15.71
N SER A 179 -4.49 -14.41 -15.17
CA SER A 179 -5.89 -14.04 -14.93
C SER A 179 -6.01 -13.20 -13.66
N LEU A 180 -6.72 -12.07 -13.77
CA LEU A 180 -7.09 -11.19 -12.66
C LEU A 180 -8.48 -11.54 -12.14
N TRP A 181 -8.56 -11.82 -10.85
CA TRP A 181 -9.80 -12.11 -10.12
C TRP A 181 -10.05 -11.04 -9.06
N MET A 182 -11.31 -10.61 -8.92
CA MET A 182 -11.69 -9.58 -7.94
C MET A 182 -12.96 -9.95 -7.19
N TRP A 183 -13.05 -9.51 -5.93
CA TRP A 183 -14.22 -9.69 -5.06
C TRP A 183 -14.28 -8.61 -3.97
N GLY A 184 -15.37 -8.57 -3.21
CA GLY A 184 -15.62 -7.61 -2.14
C GLY A 184 -16.58 -6.50 -2.56
N LYS A 185 -16.40 -5.31 -1.97
CA LYS A 185 -17.23 -4.11 -2.21
C LYS A 185 -17.10 -3.58 -3.63
N ASN A 186 -18.22 -3.08 -4.16
CA ASN A 186 -18.30 -2.55 -5.53
C ASN A 186 -19.13 -1.26 -5.66
N ASP A 187 -19.43 -0.57 -4.59
CA ASP A 187 -20.22 0.66 -4.56
C ASP A 187 -19.69 1.77 -5.49
N CYS A 188 -18.38 1.79 -5.72
CA CYS A 188 -17.69 2.71 -6.63
C CYS A 188 -17.22 2.04 -7.95
N ALA A 189 -17.75 0.86 -8.27
CA ALA A 189 -17.36 0.06 -9.42
C ALA A 189 -15.86 -0.38 -9.37
N GLN A 190 -15.29 -0.52 -8.17
CA GLN A 190 -13.90 -0.87 -7.96
C GLN A 190 -13.56 -2.31 -8.35
N LEU A 191 -14.54 -3.19 -8.56
CA LEU A 191 -14.31 -4.53 -9.10
C LEU A 191 -14.13 -4.55 -10.63
N GLY A 192 -14.65 -3.54 -11.35
CA GLY A 192 -14.47 -3.46 -12.79
C GLY A 192 -15.34 -4.44 -13.60
N ASP A 193 -16.35 -5.05 -13.00
CA ASP A 193 -17.25 -6.05 -13.58
C ASP A 193 -18.47 -5.44 -14.30
N ARG A 194 -18.44 -4.11 -14.57
CA ARG A 194 -19.50 -3.29 -15.17
C ARG A 194 -20.72 -3.02 -14.28
N THR A 195 -20.67 -3.46 -13.03
CA THR A 195 -21.76 -3.29 -12.06
C THR A 195 -21.33 -2.38 -10.89
N HIS A 196 -22.25 -2.19 -9.95
CA HIS A 196 -21.99 -1.63 -8.62
C HIS A 196 -22.37 -2.64 -7.52
N THR A 197 -22.48 -3.93 -7.86
CA THR A 197 -22.90 -4.99 -6.96
C THR A 197 -21.70 -5.65 -6.33
N ASP A 198 -21.70 -5.77 -5.01
CA ASP A 198 -20.67 -6.47 -4.26
C ASP A 198 -20.58 -7.95 -4.68
N ARG A 199 -19.38 -8.53 -4.61
CA ARG A 199 -19.12 -9.93 -4.94
C ARG A 199 -18.52 -10.65 -3.76
N HIS A 200 -19.18 -11.67 -3.26
CA HIS A 200 -18.66 -12.48 -2.15
C HIS A 200 -17.64 -13.53 -2.59
N LYS A 201 -17.57 -13.83 -3.88
CA LYS A 201 -16.62 -14.80 -4.46
C LYS A 201 -15.79 -14.17 -5.56
N PRO A 202 -14.54 -14.60 -5.77
CA PRO A 202 -13.70 -14.11 -6.85
C PRO A 202 -14.38 -14.21 -8.22
N GLN A 203 -14.37 -13.10 -8.98
CA GLN A 203 -14.85 -13.02 -10.36
C GLN A 203 -13.69 -12.66 -11.27
N LYS A 204 -13.55 -13.35 -12.41
CA LYS A 204 -12.53 -13.05 -13.40
C LYS A 204 -12.86 -11.75 -14.14
N ILE A 205 -11.93 -10.81 -14.14
CA ILE A 205 -12.11 -9.46 -14.70
C ILE A 205 -11.29 -9.26 -15.96
N MET A 206 -10.05 -9.78 -15.96
CA MET A 206 -9.09 -9.50 -17.03
C MET A 206 -8.08 -10.65 -17.18
N GLU A 207 -7.47 -10.75 -18.34
CA GLU A 207 -6.39 -11.71 -18.66
C GLU A 207 -5.10 -10.97 -19.06
N HIS A 208 -4.02 -11.73 -19.18
CA HIS A 208 -2.71 -11.20 -19.56
C HIS A 208 -2.16 -10.13 -18.61
N VAL A 209 -2.50 -10.21 -17.32
CA VAL A 209 -2.05 -9.29 -16.27
C VAL A 209 -0.74 -9.77 -15.67
N ILE A 210 0.19 -8.81 -15.45
CA ILE A 210 1.49 -9.09 -14.81
C ILE A 210 1.64 -8.43 -13.45
N GLN A 211 0.83 -7.41 -13.13
CA GLN A 211 0.84 -6.72 -11.85
C GLN A 211 -0.53 -6.15 -11.52
N ILE A 212 -0.88 -6.15 -10.23
CA ILE A 212 -2.09 -5.56 -9.67
C ILE A 212 -1.75 -4.62 -8.50
N SER A 213 -2.59 -3.62 -8.29
CA SER A 213 -2.56 -2.76 -7.10
C SER A 213 -3.94 -2.19 -6.83
N LEU A 214 -4.36 -2.19 -5.58
CA LEU A 214 -5.65 -1.65 -5.13
C LEU A 214 -5.44 -0.46 -4.22
N GLY A 215 -6.25 0.59 -4.45
CA GLY A 215 -6.38 1.74 -3.54
C GLY A 215 -7.60 1.59 -2.63
N ALA A 216 -8.11 2.69 -2.05
CA ALA A 216 -9.29 2.59 -1.21
C ALA A 216 -10.54 2.18 -2.00
N ARG A 217 -10.79 2.81 -3.16
CA ARG A 217 -11.99 2.61 -3.98
C ARG A 217 -11.68 2.60 -5.47
N HIS A 218 -10.44 2.37 -5.85
CA HIS A 218 -10.02 2.23 -7.24
C HIS A 218 -9.01 1.12 -7.37
N SER A 219 -8.85 0.62 -8.58
CA SER A 219 -8.07 -0.57 -8.88
C SER A 219 -7.25 -0.36 -10.13
N ALA A 220 -6.08 -0.97 -10.18
CA ALA A 220 -5.19 -0.92 -11.33
C ALA A 220 -4.56 -2.27 -11.63
N ALA A 221 -4.31 -2.49 -12.92
CA ALA A 221 -3.56 -3.63 -13.44
C ALA A 221 -2.58 -3.18 -14.52
N VAL A 222 -1.44 -3.84 -14.60
CA VAL A 222 -0.50 -3.73 -15.73
C VAL A 222 -0.54 -5.05 -16.49
N ASP A 223 -0.71 -4.98 -17.81
CA ASP A 223 -0.74 -6.18 -18.66
C ASP A 223 0.63 -6.54 -19.23
N THR A 224 0.70 -7.68 -19.93
CA THR A 224 1.92 -8.19 -20.57
C THR A 224 2.50 -7.26 -21.65
N GLN A 225 1.72 -6.30 -22.15
CA GLN A 225 2.18 -5.25 -23.07
C GLN A 225 2.60 -3.97 -22.33
N HIS A 226 2.77 -4.04 -21.01
CA HIS A 226 3.13 -2.90 -20.15
C HIS A 226 2.15 -1.73 -20.25
N ARG A 227 0.85 -2.02 -20.47
CA ARG A 227 -0.22 -1.02 -20.44
C ARG A 227 -0.84 -0.97 -19.06
N LEU A 228 -1.06 0.25 -18.55
CA LEU A 228 -1.78 0.49 -17.32
C LEU A 228 -3.28 0.58 -17.60
N TRP A 229 -4.04 -0.28 -16.93
CA TRP A 229 -5.49 -0.29 -16.85
C TRP A 229 -5.93 0.15 -15.47
N ILE A 230 -6.94 1.03 -15.39
CA ILE A 230 -7.41 1.58 -14.12
C ILE A 230 -8.94 1.74 -14.14
N TRP A 231 -9.58 1.55 -12.98
CA TRP A 231 -11.03 1.64 -12.84
C TRP A 231 -11.45 1.91 -11.39
N GLY A 232 -12.77 2.09 -11.15
CA GLY A 232 -13.34 2.45 -9.86
C GLY A 232 -13.55 3.94 -9.71
N ASP A 233 -13.44 4.45 -8.48
CA ASP A 233 -13.68 5.85 -8.14
C ASP A 233 -12.68 6.82 -8.78
N ASN A 234 -13.19 7.97 -9.23
CA ASN A 234 -12.42 9.06 -9.84
C ASN A 234 -12.82 10.45 -9.33
N THR A 235 -13.43 10.54 -8.18
CA THR A 235 -13.93 11.82 -7.62
C THR A 235 -12.80 12.83 -7.42
N LEU A 236 -11.62 12.37 -7.01
CA LEU A 236 -10.42 13.18 -6.78
C LEU A 236 -9.41 13.14 -7.94
N GLY A 237 -9.75 12.46 -9.05
CA GLY A 237 -8.89 12.33 -10.22
C GLY A 237 -7.88 11.19 -10.15
N GLN A 238 -8.07 10.23 -9.24
CA GLN A 238 -7.16 9.11 -8.97
C GLN A 238 -6.98 8.16 -10.15
N LEU A 239 -7.90 8.16 -11.13
CA LEU A 239 -7.74 7.35 -12.34
C LEU A 239 -6.86 8.02 -13.41
N GLY A 240 -6.57 9.31 -13.30
CA GLY A 240 -5.75 10.01 -14.29
C GLY A 240 -6.39 10.18 -15.69
N THR A 241 -7.68 9.92 -15.83
CA THR A 241 -8.41 9.84 -17.13
C THR A 241 -8.84 11.18 -17.70
N ARG A 242 -8.47 12.31 -17.10
CA ARG A 242 -8.94 13.68 -17.45
C ARG A 242 -10.42 13.92 -17.19
N LEU A 243 -11.29 12.98 -17.54
CA LEU A 243 -12.74 13.08 -17.37
C LEU A 243 -13.15 12.65 -15.97
N PRO A 244 -14.08 13.37 -15.33
CA PRO A 244 -14.63 13.00 -14.04
C PRO A 244 -15.45 11.70 -14.14
N GLY A 245 -15.84 11.17 -12.99
CA GLY A 245 -16.72 10.01 -12.87
C GLY A 245 -15.98 8.68 -12.84
N SER A 246 -16.55 7.75 -12.10
CA SER A 246 -16.05 6.39 -11.92
C SER A 246 -16.02 5.61 -13.23
N ARG A 247 -15.20 4.58 -13.30
CA ARG A 247 -15.13 3.65 -14.45
C ARG A 247 -15.52 2.27 -13.99
N LYS A 248 -16.62 1.75 -14.57
CA LYS A 248 -17.18 0.42 -14.26
C LYS A 248 -16.40 -0.75 -14.89
N ARG A 249 -15.40 -0.45 -15.71
CA ARG A 249 -14.55 -1.44 -16.37
C ARG A 249 -13.14 -0.91 -16.48
N PRO A 250 -12.13 -1.78 -16.61
CA PRO A 250 -10.77 -1.36 -16.89
C PRO A 250 -10.66 -0.44 -18.10
N VAL A 251 -10.00 0.72 -17.94
CA VAL A 251 -9.68 1.66 -19.03
C VAL A 251 -8.17 1.87 -19.09
N MET A 252 -7.62 1.83 -20.30
CA MET A 252 -6.19 2.02 -20.53
C MET A 252 -5.85 3.52 -20.44
N VAL A 253 -4.89 3.86 -19.58
CA VAL A 253 -4.49 5.27 -19.33
C VAL A 253 -3.03 5.58 -19.67
N MET A 254 -2.15 4.58 -19.68
CA MET A 254 -0.73 4.78 -19.94
C MET A 254 -0.10 3.53 -20.56
N ARG A 255 0.97 3.71 -21.37
CA ARG A 255 1.83 2.65 -21.92
C ARG A 255 3.21 2.72 -21.30
N ASN A 256 4.01 1.67 -21.53
CA ASN A 256 5.39 1.57 -21.06
C ASN A 256 5.50 1.66 -19.54
N VAL A 257 4.57 1.05 -18.81
CA VAL A 257 4.53 1.03 -17.36
C VAL A 257 5.35 -0.13 -16.83
N ARG A 258 6.28 0.16 -15.90
CA ARG A 258 7.06 -0.84 -15.20
C ARG A 258 6.41 -1.23 -13.86
N LYS A 259 5.84 -0.27 -13.15
CA LYS A 259 5.22 -0.48 -11.85
C LYS A 259 4.08 0.48 -11.58
N VAL A 260 3.04 -0.01 -10.90
CA VAL A 260 1.94 0.80 -10.38
C VAL A 260 1.79 0.57 -8.87
N SER A 261 1.46 1.61 -8.13
CA SER A 261 1.06 1.55 -6.73
C SER A 261 -0.09 2.52 -6.47
N LEU A 262 -1.10 2.06 -5.77
CA LEU A 262 -2.27 2.86 -5.40
C LEU A 262 -2.26 3.14 -3.91
N GLY A 263 -2.49 4.40 -3.54
CA GLY A 263 -2.79 4.83 -2.17
C GLY A 263 -4.28 4.95 -1.94
N TYR A 264 -4.69 5.67 -0.92
CA TYR A 264 -6.11 5.80 -0.58
C TYR A 264 -6.90 6.42 -1.74
N SER A 265 -6.48 7.57 -2.25
CA SER A 265 -7.14 8.28 -3.36
C SER A 265 -6.15 8.88 -4.36
N HIS A 266 -5.00 8.25 -4.53
CA HIS A 266 -3.99 8.68 -5.48
C HIS A 266 -3.28 7.47 -6.12
N THR A 267 -2.73 7.70 -7.29
CA THR A 267 -2.07 6.69 -8.13
C THR A 267 -0.66 7.13 -8.44
N GLY A 268 0.29 6.23 -8.25
CA GLY A 268 1.68 6.39 -8.63
C GLY A 268 2.11 5.31 -9.61
N VAL A 269 2.89 5.71 -10.59
CA VAL A 269 3.37 4.86 -11.67
C VAL A 269 4.86 5.10 -11.87
N ILE A 270 5.62 4.04 -12.07
CA ILE A 270 6.98 4.10 -12.59
C ILE A 270 6.95 3.56 -14.01
N ASP A 271 7.40 4.33 -14.97
CA ASP A 271 7.51 3.88 -16.36
C ASP A 271 8.81 3.09 -16.61
N GLN A 272 8.95 2.53 -17.81
CA GLN A 272 10.15 1.77 -18.21
C GLN A 272 11.44 2.62 -18.26
N LYS A 273 11.31 3.95 -18.27
CA LYS A 273 12.44 4.90 -18.17
C LYS A 273 12.72 5.32 -16.72
N ASN A 274 12.16 4.63 -15.71
CA ASN A 274 12.25 4.94 -14.29
C ASN A 274 11.71 6.33 -13.91
N GLN A 275 10.82 6.90 -14.73
CA GLN A 275 10.17 8.18 -14.44
C GLN A 275 8.91 7.92 -13.60
N ILE A 276 8.68 8.79 -12.62
CA ILE A 276 7.52 8.71 -11.74
C ILE A 276 6.41 9.59 -12.29
N TRP A 277 5.19 9.04 -12.30
CA TRP A 277 3.97 9.73 -12.69
C TRP A 277 2.95 9.59 -11.58
N MET A 278 2.29 10.69 -11.21
CA MET A 278 1.33 10.72 -10.11
C MET A 278 0.03 11.42 -10.52
N CYS A 279 -1.10 10.96 -9.96
CA CYS A 279 -2.40 11.65 -10.08
C CYS A 279 -3.28 11.34 -8.87
N GLY A 280 -4.41 12.06 -8.77
CA GLY A 280 -5.38 11.92 -7.69
C GLY A 280 -5.24 12.97 -6.62
N PHE A 281 -5.54 12.59 -5.39
CA PHE A 281 -5.51 13.45 -4.21
C PHE A 281 -4.09 13.86 -3.85
N ASN A 282 -3.86 15.15 -3.65
CA ASN A 282 -2.56 15.67 -3.25
C ASN A 282 -2.49 16.06 -1.77
N GLY A 283 -3.63 16.14 -1.11
CA GLY A 283 -3.72 16.46 0.30
C GLY A 283 -3.08 17.79 0.70
N LYS A 284 -3.07 18.05 2.00
CA LYS A 284 -2.41 19.21 2.62
C LYS A 284 -0.88 19.08 2.61
N TYR A 285 -0.38 17.87 2.45
CA TYR A 285 1.03 17.51 2.66
C TYR A 285 1.76 17.15 1.36
N GLY A 286 1.11 17.24 0.20
CA GLY A 286 1.76 17.00 -1.08
C GLY A 286 2.05 15.53 -1.39
N ALA A 287 1.07 14.65 -1.17
CA ALA A 287 1.17 13.22 -1.46
C ALA A 287 1.67 12.89 -2.88
N LEU A 288 1.42 13.80 -3.84
CA LEU A 288 1.90 13.69 -5.22
C LEU A 288 3.34 14.18 -5.40
N GLY A 289 4.02 14.60 -4.32
CA GLY A 289 5.40 15.09 -4.37
C GLY A 289 5.59 16.37 -5.20
N ASN A 290 4.55 17.18 -5.32
CA ASN A 290 4.60 18.46 -6.01
C ASN A 290 4.22 19.63 -5.07
N THR A 291 4.60 20.85 -5.43
CA THR A 291 4.33 22.05 -4.63
C THR A 291 2.91 22.62 -4.81
N GLU A 292 2.10 22.00 -5.66
CA GLU A 292 0.73 22.40 -5.90
C GLU A 292 -0.19 21.64 -4.95
N TYR A 293 -0.89 22.32 -4.04
CA TYR A 293 -1.90 21.71 -3.13
C TYR A 293 -3.22 21.36 -3.84
N ARG A 294 -3.17 21.04 -5.13
CA ARG A 294 -4.37 20.72 -5.93
C ARG A 294 -4.35 19.25 -6.36
N ASN A 295 -5.51 18.64 -6.31
CA ASN A 295 -5.72 17.30 -6.87
C ASN A 295 -5.40 17.29 -8.37
N CYS A 296 -4.79 16.24 -8.85
CA CYS A 296 -4.37 16.12 -10.23
C CYS A 296 -5.18 15.06 -10.97
N ARG A 297 -6.02 15.49 -11.92
CA ARG A 297 -6.88 14.59 -12.72
C ARG A 297 -6.17 13.91 -13.89
N ARG A 298 -4.86 14.09 -14.02
CA ARG A 298 -4.02 13.48 -15.08
C ARG A 298 -2.75 12.96 -14.43
N LEU A 299 -2.21 11.88 -14.99
CA LEU A 299 -0.86 11.47 -14.63
C LEU A 299 0.12 12.59 -15.01
N ARG A 300 0.80 13.13 -14.02
CA ARG A 300 1.85 14.15 -14.18
C ARG A 300 3.18 13.61 -13.73
N LYS A 301 4.22 13.91 -14.47
CA LYS A 301 5.58 13.53 -14.13
C LYS A 301 6.01 14.23 -12.84
N MET A 302 6.43 13.45 -11.87
CA MET A 302 7.05 13.90 -10.64
C MET A 302 8.54 14.16 -10.87
N LYS A 303 9.12 15.17 -10.22
CA LYS A 303 10.57 15.42 -10.20
C LYS A 303 11.12 15.02 -8.83
N PRO A 304 11.70 13.84 -8.66
CA PRO A 304 12.11 13.31 -7.35
C PRO A 304 13.40 13.92 -6.76
N GLY A 305 13.88 15.07 -7.28
CA GLY A 305 15.04 15.73 -6.70
C GLY A 305 16.40 15.16 -7.15
N GLY A 306 16.47 14.53 -8.33
CA GLY A 306 17.75 14.13 -8.96
C GLY A 306 18.22 12.70 -8.70
N PHE A 307 17.36 11.84 -8.12
CA PHE A 307 17.66 10.41 -7.95
C PHE A 307 16.73 9.52 -8.81
N SER A 308 17.24 8.33 -9.16
CA SER A 308 16.47 7.31 -9.86
C SER A 308 15.68 6.44 -8.87
N VAL A 309 14.45 6.07 -9.21
CA VAL A 309 13.54 5.35 -8.30
C VAL A 309 13.35 3.91 -8.74
N LYS A 310 13.81 2.98 -7.89
CA LYS A 310 13.65 1.54 -8.05
C LYS A 310 12.23 1.10 -7.68
N ASN A 311 11.69 1.63 -6.59
CA ASN A 311 10.42 1.21 -6.04
C ASN A 311 9.59 2.39 -5.54
N LEU A 312 8.27 2.23 -5.60
CA LEU A 312 7.28 3.17 -5.14
C LEU A 312 6.19 2.39 -4.41
N LYS A 313 5.86 2.82 -3.19
CA LYS A 313 4.68 2.32 -2.46
C LYS A 313 3.84 3.52 -2.03
N LEU A 314 2.57 3.46 -2.33
CA LEU A 314 1.57 4.41 -1.86
C LEU A 314 0.71 3.77 -0.79
N GLN A 315 0.44 4.52 0.27
CA GLN A 315 -0.44 4.08 1.36
C GLN A 315 -1.08 5.30 2.01
N ALA A 316 -2.35 5.19 2.38
CA ALA A 316 -3.09 6.33 2.90
C ALA A 316 -2.91 7.55 1.97
N ASP A 317 -2.46 8.68 2.49
CA ASP A 317 -2.20 9.93 1.75
C ASP A 317 -0.68 10.20 1.58
N ARG A 318 0.15 9.15 1.55
CA ARG A 318 1.61 9.22 1.53
C ARG A 318 2.24 8.36 0.46
N ALA A 319 3.48 8.67 0.11
CA ALA A 319 4.31 7.88 -0.78
C ALA A 319 5.68 7.59 -0.15
N VAL A 320 6.13 6.35 -0.30
CA VAL A 320 7.50 5.94 -0.03
C VAL A 320 8.19 5.62 -1.33
N LEU A 321 9.36 6.19 -1.54
CA LEU A 321 10.20 5.96 -2.70
C LEU A 321 11.48 5.26 -2.23
N VAL A 322 11.90 4.24 -2.96
CA VAL A 322 13.20 3.60 -2.77
C VAL A 322 14.03 3.85 -4.02
N SER A 323 15.20 4.46 -3.86
CA SER A 323 16.12 4.71 -4.98
C SER A 323 16.84 3.44 -5.42
N ASP A 324 17.49 3.47 -6.58
CA ASP A 324 18.33 2.36 -7.06
C ASP A 324 19.49 2.07 -6.09
N GLY A 325 19.98 3.07 -5.35
CA GLY A 325 20.99 2.93 -4.31
C GLY A 325 20.47 2.50 -2.93
N GLY A 326 19.16 2.15 -2.80
CA GLY A 326 18.57 1.73 -1.54
C GLY A 326 18.22 2.87 -0.57
N ASP A 327 18.32 4.13 -0.99
CA ASP A 327 17.87 5.26 -0.19
C ASP A 327 16.34 5.31 -0.14
N VAL A 328 15.77 5.58 1.04
CA VAL A 328 14.34 5.70 1.26
C VAL A 328 13.95 7.15 1.45
N PHE A 329 12.95 7.57 0.70
CA PHE A 329 12.36 8.90 0.75
C PHE A 329 10.86 8.82 1.03
N VAL A 330 10.34 9.79 1.76
CA VAL A 330 8.91 9.91 2.06
C VAL A 330 8.39 11.25 1.57
N CYS A 331 7.16 11.26 1.02
CA CYS A 331 6.39 12.45 0.71
C CYS A 331 4.91 12.27 1.11
N GLY A 332 4.27 13.38 1.49
CA GLY A 332 2.88 13.40 1.98
C GLY A 332 2.76 13.65 3.46
#